data_e03bffdc05b77acf97f1e48524cd3326
#
_entry.id   e03bffdc05b77acf97f1e48524cd3326
#
_cell.length_a   1.000
_cell.length_b   1.000
_cell.length_c   1.000
_cell.angle_alpha   90.00
_cell.angle_beta   90.00
_cell.angle_gamma   90.00
#
_symmetry.space_group_name_H-M   'P 1'
#
loop_
_entity.id
_entity.type
_entity.pdbx_description
1 polymer ?
#
loop_
_entity_poly.entity_id
_entity_poly.type
_entity_poly.pdbx_seq_one_letter_code
_entity_poly.pdbx_strand_id
1 'polypeptide(L)'
;MKKFFIVLVCSLLFAGAALAQPRAIGGRFGGDSEVSYQHYLGTNFLEADLGFSIFGSTAGFRATAVYDFPFQLAENIILYAGPGAQLGSYYTENGPSFCMGVGGQVGFEYQFGIPLNLSVDWRPMWNFVGNFIAYTSFSVGARYRF
;
A
#
# COMPACT_ATOMS: atom_id res chain seq x y z
N MET A 1 -5.77 10.06 -26.02
CA MET A 1 -5.54 10.43 -24.61
C MET A 1 -5.30 9.23 -23.70
N LYS A 2 -6.10 8.17 -23.76
CA LYS A 2 -5.89 6.96 -22.92
C LYS A 2 -4.52 6.29 -23.13
N LYS A 3 -4.06 6.20 -24.40
CA LYS A 3 -2.74 5.63 -24.73
C LYS A 3 -1.58 6.51 -24.24
N PHE A 4 -1.75 7.82 -24.24
CA PHE A 4 -0.75 8.77 -23.74
C PHE A 4 -0.60 8.66 -22.21
N PHE A 5 -1.70 8.46 -21.51
CA PHE A 5 -1.72 8.30 -20.06
C PHE A 5 -1.02 6.97 -19.63
N ILE A 6 -1.27 5.90 -20.38
CA ILE A 6 -0.62 4.61 -20.15
C ILE A 6 0.89 4.71 -20.39
N VAL A 7 1.31 5.38 -21.46
CA VAL A 7 2.74 5.60 -21.76
C VAL A 7 3.39 6.47 -20.68
N LEU A 8 2.71 7.52 -20.21
CA LEU A 8 3.21 8.38 -19.14
C LEU A 8 3.35 7.60 -17.82
N VAL A 9 2.37 6.80 -17.45
CA VAL A 9 2.43 5.95 -16.23
C VAL A 9 3.53 4.90 -16.38
N CYS A 10 3.65 4.25 -17.52
CA CYS A 10 4.74 3.30 -17.78
C CYS A 10 6.11 3.98 -17.74
N SER A 11 6.26 5.18 -18.32
CA SER A 11 7.53 5.90 -18.32
C SER A 11 7.92 6.38 -16.91
N LEU A 12 6.97 6.77 -16.07
CA LEU A 12 7.22 7.08 -14.66
C LEU A 12 7.63 5.83 -13.85
N LEU A 13 7.06 4.67 -14.16
CA LEU A 13 7.45 3.41 -13.56
C LEU A 13 8.87 2.98 -13.99
N PHE A 14 9.25 3.21 -15.24
CA PHE A 14 10.59 2.90 -15.75
C PHE A 14 11.65 3.93 -15.35
N ALA A 15 11.31 5.22 -15.23
CA ALA A 15 12.22 6.23 -14.72
C ALA A 15 12.65 5.96 -13.26
N GLY A 16 11.75 5.37 -12.46
CA GLY A 16 12.08 4.87 -11.13
C GLY A 16 13.08 3.69 -11.15
N ALA A 17 13.20 2.92 -12.23
CA ALA A 17 14.09 1.77 -12.33
C ALA A 17 15.60 2.13 -12.44
N ALA A 18 15.91 3.39 -12.73
CA ALA A 18 17.30 3.86 -12.90
C ALA A 18 18.02 4.18 -11.58
N LEU A 19 17.31 4.19 -10.46
CA LEU A 19 17.92 4.44 -9.15
C LEU A 19 18.24 3.10 -8.49
N ALA A 20 19.50 2.88 -8.15
CA ALA A 20 20.03 1.63 -7.59
C ALA A 20 19.60 1.39 -6.11
N GLN A 21 18.33 1.63 -5.78
CA GLN A 21 17.79 1.38 -4.46
C GLN A 21 16.91 0.13 -4.45
N PRO A 22 16.92 -0.66 -3.36
CA PRO A 22 16.06 -1.82 -3.23
C PRO A 22 14.59 -1.47 -3.38
N ARG A 23 13.84 -2.32 -4.05
CA ARG A 23 12.42 -2.16 -4.31
C ARG A 23 11.69 -3.47 -4.16
N ALA A 24 10.43 -3.39 -3.81
CA ALA A 24 9.56 -4.54 -3.77
C ALA A 24 8.19 -4.20 -4.36
N ILE A 25 7.64 -5.13 -5.11
CA ILE A 25 6.30 -5.03 -5.67
C ILE A 25 5.54 -6.33 -5.43
N GLY A 26 4.25 -6.22 -5.17
CA GLY A 26 3.42 -7.39 -4.96
C GLY A 26 1.98 -7.06 -4.66
N GLY A 27 1.33 -7.93 -3.90
CA GLY A 27 -0.05 -7.77 -3.49
C GLY A 27 -0.21 -7.76 -1.98
N ARG A 28 -1.23 -7.06 -1.50
CA ARG A 28 -1.74 -7.11 -0.15
C ARG A 28 -3.20 -7.53 -0.19
N PHE A 29 -3.57 -8.40 0.70
CA PHE A 29 -4.90 -8.98 0.79
C PHE A 29 -5.40 -8.90 2.23
N GLY A 30 -6.58 -8.37 2.40
CA GLY A 30 -7.24 -8.19 3.69
C GLY A 30 -8.67 -7.73 3.47
N GLY A 31 -9.03 -6.55 3.94
CA GLY A 31 -10.33 -5.95 3.63
C GLY A 31 -10.51 -5.66 2.14
N ASP A 32 -9.45 -5.30 1.46
CA ASP A 32 -9.39 -5.05 0.01
C ASP A 32 -8.26 -5.88 -0.63
N SER A 33 -8.27 -5.97 -1.95
CA SER A 33 -7.13 -6.45 -2.73
C SER A 33 -6.34 -5.25 -3.22
N GLU A 34 -5.07 -5.18 -2.86
CA GLU A 34 -4.22 -4.04 -3.16
C GLU A 34 -2.98 -4.50 -3.95
N VAL A 35 -2.58 -3.69 -4.92
CA VAL A 35 -1.23 -3.74 -5.49
C VAL A 35 -0.35 -2.87 -4.63
N SER A 36 0.76 -3.41 -4.13
CA SER A 36 1.65 -2.78 -3.19
C SER A 36 3.04 -2.60 -3.78
N TYR A 37 3.57 -1.40 -3.65
CA TYR A 37 4.92 -1.05 -4.07
C TYR A 37 5.67 -0.42 -2.89
N GLN A 38 6.86 -0.93 -2.60
CA GLN A 38 7.76 -0.38 -1.59
C GLN A 38 9.01 0.18 -2.26
N HIS A 39 9.36 1.40 -1.91
CA HIS A 39 10.57 2.08 -2.35
C HIS A 39 11.44 2.44 -1.15
N TYR A 40 12.62 1.87 -1.08
CA TYR A 40 13.54 2.11 0.04
C TYR A 40 14.26 3.45 -0.16
N LEU A 41 14.21 4.27 0.88
CA LEU A 41 14.84 5.59 0.96
C LEU A 41 15.89 5.55 2.07
N GLY A 42 17.05 4.96 1.78
CA GLY A 42 18.05 4.68 2.80
C GLY A 42 17.61 3.55 3.74
N THR A 43 17.44 3.85 5.03
CA THR A 43 16.98 2.88 6.03
C THR A 43 15.47 2.75 6.11
N ASN A 44 14.72 3.78 5.70
CA ASN A 44 13.26 3.81 5.71
C ASN A 44 12.70 3.45 4.33
N PHE A 45 11.40 3.22 4.23
CA PHE A 45 10.76 2.99 2.95
C PHE A 45 9.40 3.67 2.83
N LEU A 46 9.07 4.04 1.60
CA LEU A 46 7.75 4.51 1.22
C LEU A 46 6.97 3.34 0.63
N GLU A 47 5.82 3.04 1.20
CA GLU A 47 4.88 2.07 0.65
C GLU A 47 3.74 2.83 -0.05
N ALA A 48 3.44 2.44 -1.27
CA ALA A 48 2.32 2.96 -2.04
C ALA A 48 1.44 1.80 -2.49
N ASP A 49 0.17 1.86 -2.13
CA ASP A 49 -0.79 0.81 -2.40
C ASP A 49 -1.96 1.34 -3.21
N LEU A 50 -2.40 0.56 -4.20
CA LEU A 50 -3.63 0.79 -4.94
C LEU A 50 -4.58 -0.38 -4.68
N GLY A 51 -5.66 -0.09 -3.97
CA GLY A 51 -6.68 -1.05 -3.61
C GLY A 51 -7.91 -0.94 -4.50
N PHE A 52 -8.49 -2.09 -4.78
CA PHE A 52 -9.75 -2.23 -5.49
C PHE A 52 -10.68 -3.11 -4.65
N SER A 53 -11.88 -2.62 -4.47
CA SER A 53 -12.93 -3.28 -3.69
C SER A 53 -14.13 -3.49 -4.58
N ILE A 54 -14.57 -4.73 -4.70
CA ILE A 54 -15.81 -5.09 -5.42
C ILE A 54 -16.57 -6.05 -4.51
N PHE A 55 -17.46 -5.51 -3.70
CA PHE A 55 -18.30 -6.31 -2.81
C PHE A 55 -19.78 -5.98 -3.08
N GLY A 56 -20.49 -6.95 -3.66
CA GLY A 56 -21.90 -6.80 -3.98
C GLY A 56 -22.15 -5.64 -4.95
N SER A 57 -22.96 -4.68 -4.53
CA SER A 57 -23.27 -3.45 -5.28
C SER A 57 -22.28 -2.30 -5.05
N THR A 58 -21.24 -2.50 -4.22
CA THR A 58 -20.25 -1.48 -3.91
C THR A 58 -18.97 -1.76 -4.68
N ALA A 59 -18.55 -0.79 -5.49
CA ALA A 59 -17.26 -0.81 -6.18
C ALA A 59 -16.47 0.44 -5.78
N GLY A 60 -15.17 0.29 -5.56
CA GLY A 60 -14.34 1.41 -5.17
C GLY A 60 -12.87 1.21 -5.46
N PHE A 61 -12.13 2.30 -5.38
CA PHE A 61 -10.69 2.27 -5.37
C PHE A 61 -10.14 3.08 -4.19
N ARG A 62 -8.96 2.72 -3.73
CA ARG A 62 -8.25 3.42 -2.69
C ARG A 62 -6.76 3.48 -3.02
N ALA A 63 -6.19 4.66 -2.87
CA ALA A 63 -4.75 4.87 -2.93
C ALA A 63 -4.27 5.20 -1.51
N THR A 64 -3.22 4.52 -1.08
CA THR A 64 -2.62 4.71 0.25
C THR A 64 -1.12 4.91 0.09
N ALA A 65 -0.57 5.83 0.87
CA ALA A 65 0.87 6.03 0.98
C ALA A 65 1.26 5.98 2.46
N VAL A 66 2.27 5.20 2.80
CA VAL A 66 2.78 5.05 4.16
C VAL A 66 4.29 5.23 4.14
N TYR A 67 4.81 6.00 5.07
CA TYR A 67 6.24 6.16 5.29
C TYR A 67 6.65 5.34 6.51
N ASP A 68 7.32 4.22 6.27
CA ASP A 68 7.64 3.23 7.28
C ASP A 68 9.08 3.31 7.78
N PHE A 69 9.22 3.14 9.07
CA PHE A 69 10.49 3.01 9.78
C PHE A 69 10.70 1.55 10.15
N PRO A 70 11.63 0.84 9.49
CA PRO A 70 11.89 -0.56 9.79
C PRO A 70 12.82 -0.72 10.99
N PHE A 71 12.52 -1.73 11.81
CA PHE A 71 13.33 -2.16 12.93
C PHE A 71 13.68 -3.63 12.74
N GLN A 72 14.96 -3.94 12.65
CA GLN A 72 15.44 -5.31 12.50
C GLN A 72 15.27 -6.05 13.83
N LEU A 73 14.39 -7.03 13.89
CA LEU A 73 14.19 -7.87 15.08
C LEU A 73 15.06 -9.12 15.08
N ALA A 74 15.25 -9.70 13.89
CA ALA A 74 16.08 -10.86 13.66
C ALA A 74 16.65 -10.79 12.24
N GLU A 75 17.50 -11.72 11.86
CA GLU A 75 18.17 -11.72 10.56
C GLU A 75 17.19 -11.59 9.37
N ASN A 76 16.01 -12.23 9.48
CA ASN A 76 15.01 -12.27 8.43
C ASN A 76 13.68 -11.63 8.82
N ILE A 77 13.56 -11.02 10.00
CA ILE A 77 12.32 -10.47 10.52
C ILE A 77 12.50 -8.98 10.77
N ILE A 78 11.64 -8.20 10.14
CA ILE A 78 11.58 -6.75 10.28
C ILE A 78 10.22 -6.37 10.87
N LEU A 79 10.25 -5.60 11.94
CA LEU A 79 9.10 -4.84 12.42
C LEU A 79 9.14 -3.48 11.72
N TYR A 80 8.04 -3.01 11.19
CA TYR A 80 7.95 -1.66 10.64
C TYR A 80 6.71 -0.93 11.16
N ALA A 81 6.84 0.38 11.27
CA ALA A 81 5.76 1.25 11.68
C ALA A 81 5.96 2.64 11.07
N GLY A 82 4.87 3.29 10.73
CA GLY A 82 4.94 4.64 10.19
C GLY A 82 3.61 5.32 9.96
N PRO A 83 3.62 6.64 9.75
CA PRO A 83 2.43 7.40 9.40
C PRO A 83 2.05 7.19 7.95
N GLY A 84 0.75 7.30 7.67
CA GLY A 84 0.22 7.16 6.33
C GLY A 84 -0.98 8.05 6.07
N ALA A 85 -1.31 8.17 4.79
CA ALA A 85 -2.48 8.87 4.30
C ALA A 85 -3.13 8.06 3.19
N GLN A 86 -4.43 8.20 3.06
CA GLN A 86 -5.20 7.53 2.03
C GLN A 86 -6.25 8.44 1.41
N LEU A 87 -6.59 8.14 0.18
CA LEU A 87 -7.74 8.71 -0.50
C LEU A 87 -8.44 7.61 -1.32
N GLY A 88 -9.73 7.73 -1.48
CA GLY A 88 -10.48 6.76 -2.23
C GLY A 88 -11.84 7.27 -2.67
N SER A 89 -12.45 6.53 -3.56
CA SER A 89 -13.82 6.77 -4.02
C SER A 89 -14.56 5.45 -4.10
N TYR A 90 -15.76 5.44 -3.59
CA TYR A 90 -16.65 4.28 -3.57
C TYR A 90 -17.94 4.63 -4.29
N TYR A 91 -18.43 3.70 -5.10
CA TYR A 91 -19.77 3.75 -5.67
C TYR A 91 -20.70 2.94 -4.81
N THR A 92 -21.71 3.59 -4.28
CA THR A 92 -22.79 2.97 -3.50
C THR A 92 -24.12 3.15 -4.23
N GLU A 93 -25.19 2.51 -3.73
CA GLU A 93 -26.55 2.69 -4.27
C GLU A 93 -27.01 4.16 -4.23
N ASN A 94 -26.45 4.95 -3.33
CA ASN A 94 -26.72 6.39 -3.19
C ASN A 94 -25.81 7.29 -4.06
N GLY A 95 -24.94 6.69 -4.91
CA GLY A 95 -24.00 7.39 -5.78
C GLY A 95 -22.55 7.35 -5.30
N PRO A 96 -21.67 8.15 -5.94
CA PRO A 96 -20.26 8.17 -5.59
C PRO A 96 -20.03 8.82 -4.22
N SER A 97 -19.14 8.22 -3.43
CA SER A 97 -18.68 8.74 -2.16
C SER A 97 -17.16 8.83 -2.17
N PHE A 98 -16.63 9.93 -1.69
CA PHE A 98 -15.19 10.17 -1.57
C PHE A 98 -14.75 10.02 -0.11
N CYS A 99 -13.60 9.43 0.12
CA CYS A 99 -12.98 9.40 1.42
C CYS A 99 -11.52 9.87 1.35
N MET A 100 -11.07 10.51 2.41
CA MET A 100 -9.70 10.92 2.64
C MET A 100 -9.38 10.76 4.12
N GLY A 101 -8.21 10.25 4.42
CA GLY A 101 -7.84 9.97 5.80
C GLY A 101 -6.35 9.96 6.05
N VAL A 102 -6.02 9.98 7.30
CA VAL A 102 -4.66 9.84 7.82
C VAL A 102 -4.63 8.78 8.92
N GLY A 103 -3.49 8.18 9.12
CA GLY A 103 -3.34 7.15 10.15
C GLY A 103 -1.93 6.63 10.22
N GLY A 104 -1.78 5.37 10.52
CA GLY A 104 -0.50 4.71 10.62
C GLY A 104 -0.56 3.25 10.19
N GLN A 105 0.60 2.66 10.15
CA GLN A 105 0.78 1.24 9.88
C GLN A 105 1.75 0.65 10.87
N VAL A 106 1.48 -0.57 11.29
CA VAL A 106 2.42 -1.42 12.05
C VAL A 106 2.38 -2.80 11.42
N GLY A 107 3.52 -3.37 11.15
CA GLY A 107 3.58 -4.69 10.53
C GLY A 107 4.87 -5.44 10.80
N PHE A 108 4.83 -6.71 10.48
CA PHE A 108 5.98 -7.59 10.45
C PHE A 108 6.20 -8.08 9.03
N GLU A 109 7.45 -8.11 8.62
CA GLU A 109 7.87 -8.65 7.34
C GLU A 109 8.89 -9.74 7.56
N TYR A 110 8.66 -10.88 6.91
CA TYR A 110 9.63 -11.96 6.82
C TYR A 110 10.29 -11.94 5.43
N GLN A 111 11.60 -11.83 5.42
CA GLN A 111 12.41 -11.83 4.20
C GLN A 111 13.00 -13.21 3.97
N PHE A 112 12.58 -13.88 2.92
CA PHE A 112 13.13 -15.17 2.56
C PHE A 112 14.56 -15.03 1.97
N GLY A 113 15.30 -16.13 1.93
CA GLY A 113 16.59 -16.19 1.24
C GLY A 113 16.50 -16.02 -0.29
N ILE A 114 15.31 -16.16 -0.85
CA ILE A 114 14.94 -15.77 -2.22
C ILE A 114 14.36 -14.35 -2.20
N PRO A 115 14.25 -13.62 -3.33
CA PRO A 115 13.72 -12.26 -3.37
C PRO A 115 12.19 -12.19 -3.16
N LEU A 116 11.70 -12.79 -2.10
CA LEU A 116 10.31 -12.82 -1.69
C LEU A 116 10.18 -12.34 -0.25
N ASN A 117 9.23 -11.45 0.01
CA ASN A 117 8.84 -11.01 1.33
C ASN A 117 7.38 -11.39 1.59
N LEU A 118 7.10 -11.82 2.81
CA LEU A 118 5.74 -11.93 3.33
C LEU A 118 5.57 -10.96 4.48
N SER A 119 4.43 -10.30 4.52
CA SER A 119 4.13 -9.33 5.58
C SER A 119 2.74 -9.55 6.15
N VAL A 120 2.58 -9.20 7.41
CA VAL A 120 1.30 -9.04 8.09
C VAL A 120 1.31 -7.68 8.73
N ASP A 121 0.31 -6.87 8.44
CA ASP A 121 0.23 -5.52 8.97
C ASP A 121 -1.18 -5.13 9.39
N TRP A 122 -1.21 -4.14 10.26
CA TRP A 122 -2.40 -3.46 10.74
C TRP A 122 -2.28 -1.98 10.41
N ARG A 123 -3.31 -1.44 9.75
CA ARG A 123 -3.31 -0.08 9.23
C ARG A 123 -4.57 0.67 9.69
N PRO A 124 -4.59 1.18 10.91
CA PRO A 124 -5.69 2.03 11.36
C PRO A 124 -5.66 3.38 10.64
N MET A 125 -6.79 3.79 10.07
CA MET A 125 -6.95 5.05 9.35
C MET A 125 -8.17 5.80 9.85
N TRP A 126 -8.00 7.07 10.13
CA TRP A 126 -9.08 8.00 10.40
C TRP A 126 -9.42 8.77 9.14
N ASN A 127 -10.60 8.51 8.61
CA ASN A 127 -11.12 9.20 7.44
C ASN A 127 -11.93 10.41 7.87
N PHE A 128 -11.32 11.59 7.79
CA PHE A 128 -11.98 12.85 8.14
C PHE A 128 -12.93 13.32 7.03
N VAL A 129 -12.74 12.88 5.79
CA VAL A 129 -13.76 12.92 4.73
C VAL A 129 -14.44 11.57 4.69
N GLY A 130 -15.74 11.51 4.94
CA GLY A 130 -16.52 10.28 5.14
C GLY A 130 -16.78 9.97 6.63
N ASN A 131 -16.03 10.57 7.54
CA ASN A 131 -16.20 10.56 8.99
C ASN A 131 -16.32 9.16 9.61
N PHE A 132 -15.33 8.30 9.35
CA PHE A 132 -15.24 6.98 9.98
C PHE A 132 -13.78 6.59 10.27
N ILE A 133 -13.62 5.71 11.25
CA ILE A 133 -12.31 5.14 11.61
C ILE A 133 -12.24 3.69 11.17
N ALA A 134 -11.28 3.36 10.31
CA ALA A 134 -10.99 2.00 9.88
C ALA A 134 -9.90 1.42 10.79
N TYR A 135 -10.27 0.76 11.87
CA TYR A 135 -9.33 0.14 12.80
C TYR A 135 -9.24 -1.39 12.70
N THR A 136 -10.01 -2.00 11.82
CA THR A 136 -9.98 -3.46 11.56
C THR A 136 -9.19 -3.83 10.31
N SER A 137 -8.36 -2.93 9.80
CA SER A 137 -7.61 -3.10 8.54
C SER A 137 -6.36 -3.94 8.74
N PHE A 138 -6.53 -5.26 8.85
CA PHE A 138 -5.45 -6.23 8.82
C PHE A 138 -5.24 -6.74 7.40
N SER A 139 -4.00 -6.89 7.00
CA SER A 139 -3.65 -7.39 5.67
C SER A 139 -2.44 -8.32 5.72
N VAL A 140 -2.42 -9.24 4.77
CA VAL A 140 -1.28 -10.10 4.47
C VAL A 140 -0.72 -9.68 3.12
N GLY A 141 0.56 -9.45 3.04
CA GLY A 141 1.26 -9.04 1.82
C GLY A 141 2.28 -10.06 1.35
N ALA A 142 2.42 -10.17 0.05
CA ALA A 142 3.49 -10.91 -0.60
C ALA A 142 4.11 -10.03 -1.67
N ARG A 143 5.42 -9.81 -1.59
CA ARG A 143 6.14 -8.89 -2.49
C ARG A 143 7.43 -9.53 -3.02
N TYR A 144 7.72 -9.24 -4.25
CA TYR A 144 8.98 -9.57 -4.90
C TYR A 144 9.95 -8.38 -4.78
N ARG A 145 11.16 -8.65 -4.29
CA ARG A 145 12.26 -7.67 -4.21
C ARG A 145 13.11 -7.68 -5.48
N PHE A 146 13.44 -6.51 -5.95
CA PHE A 146 14.33 -6.37 -7.13
C PHE A 146 15.22 -5.14 -7.05
#